data_525089207eeb3d463aae0eee8c510e6f
#
_entry.id   525089207eeb3d463aae0eee8c510e6f
#
_cell.length_a   1.000
_cell.length_b   1.000
_cell.length_c   1.000
_cell.angle_alpha   90.00
_cell.angle_beta   90.00
_cell.angle_gamma   90.00
#
_symmetry.space_group_name_H-M   'P 1'
#
loop_
_entity.id
_entity.type
_entity.pdbx_description
1 polymer ?
#
loop_
_entity_poly.entity_id
_entity_poly.type
_entity_poly.pdbx_seq_one_letter_code
_entity_poly.pdbx_strand_id
1 'polypeptide(L)'
;MTDSVPWNQPTLADDIVFHKCANTSGAIQQVLNDCRELRTPYVVITPAMKDVQALHRIIVPVSRLEEETYKAEICTYLARKTGAHIILLQANDYGSRARQNVGKIVTHIQAVAEKTGTSISYEVVQARKDSSKVNREAAERQRDFVADLIIHTASGEYGLDDLFFGPQERHVIQRALVPVMLVNPRDDLFSLCD
;
A
#
# COMPACT_ATOMS: atom_id res chain seq x y z
N MET A 1 20.56 -4.02 19.60
CA MET A 1 20.43 -4.51 18.20
C MET A 1 19.15 -5.33 18.21
N THR A 2 18.07 -4.79 17.71
CA THR A 2 16.81 -5.52 17.48
C THR A 2 16.96 -6.24 16.17
N ASP A 3 17.11 -7.57 16.21
CA ASP A 3 17.08 -8.38 15.00
C ASP A 3 15.74 -8.13 14.32
N SER A 4 15.79 -7.46 13.15
CA SER A 4 14.62 -7.20 12.35
C SER A 4 14.12 -8.54 11.78
N VAL A 5 12.93 -8.96 12.20
CA VAL A 5 12.29 -10.15 11.63
C VAL A 5 12.06 -9.88 10.14
N PRO A 6 12.56 -10.73 9.23
CA PRO A 6 12.29 -10.55 7.79
C PRO A 6 10.78 -10.54 7.55
N TRP A 7 10.29 -9.48 6.94
CA TRP A 7 8.86 -9.27 6.72
C TRP A 7 8.20 -10.32 5.80
N ASN A 8 9.01 -11.04 5.02
CA ASN A 8 8.63 -12.13 4.12
C ASN A 8 8.70 -13.53 4.77
N GLN A 9 8.84 -13.60 6.10
CA GLN A 9 8.82 -14.88 6.82
C GLN A 9 7.41 -15.32 7.24
N PRO A 10 7.17 -16.64 7.47
CA PRO A 10 5.85 -17.21 7.76
C PRO A 10 5.10 -16.53 8.91
N THR A 11 5.76 -16.00 9.91
CA THR A 11 5.12 -15.35 11.08
C THR A 11 4.46 -13.99 10.79
N LEU A 12 4.79 -13.37 9.65
CA LEU A 12 4.10 -12.18 9.11
C LEU A 12 3.25 -12.53 7.88
N ALA A 13 3.47 -13.71 7.30
CA ALA A 13 2.96 -14.10 5.99
C ALA A 13 1.65 -14.88 6.04
N ASP A 14 1.19 -15.33 7.22
CA ASP A 14 -0.08 -16.07 7.31
C ASP A 14 -1.27 -15.25 6.82
N ASP A 15 -1.14 -13.91 6.82
CA ASP A 15 -2.17 -12.97 6.37
C ASP A 15 -1.80 -12.22 5.07
N ILE A 16 -0.68 -12.54 4.41
CA ILE A 16 -0.21 -11.84 3.21
C ILE A 16 0.22 -12.83 2.15
N VAL A 17 -0.32 -12.70 0.93
CA VAL A 17 0.03 -13.56 -0.21
C VAL A 17 1.11 -12.90 -1.06
N PHE A 18 2.16 -13.65 -1.45
CA PHE A 18 3.26 -13.12 -2.25
C PHE A 18 3.24 -13.72 -3.66
N HIS A 19 3.22 -12.87 -4.68
CA HIS A 19 3.26 -13.23 -6.08
C HIS A 19 4.52 -12.72 -6.76
N LYS A 20 5.32 -13.63 -7.32
CA LYS A 20 6.45 -13.27 -8.18
C LYS A 20 6.05 -13.44 -9.64
N CYS A 21 6.22 -12.40 -10.45
CA CYS A 21 5.89 -12.45 -11.88
C CYS A 21 6.92 -11.66 -12.71
N ALA A 22 6.92 -11.91 -14.02
CA ALA A 22 7.74 -11.13 -14.95
C ALA A 22 7.25 -9.67 -15.00
N ASN A 23 8.16 -8.73 -15.23
CA ASN A 23 7.81 -7.30 -15.34
C ASN A 23 7.24 -6.98 -16.74
N THR A 24 6.23 -7.73 -17.15
CA THR A 24 5.48 -7.53 -18.40
C THR A 24 4.02 -7.21 -18.10
N SER A 25 3.39 -6.44 -18.97
CA SER A 25 1.97 -6.08 -18.80
C SER A 25 1.06 -7.29 -18.64
N GLY A 26 1.30 -8.35 -19.42
CA GLY A 26 0.48 -9.57 -19.38
C GLY A 26 0.64 -10.36 -18.08
N ALA A 27 1.88 -10.56 -17.62
CA ALA A 27 2.14 -11.30 -16.39
C ALA A 27 1.59 -10.56 -15.15
N ILE A 28 1.75 -9.24 -15.09
CA ILE A 28 1.19 -8.42 -14.01
C ILE A 28 -0.34 -8.45 -14.06
N GLN A 29 -0.93 -8.29 -15.26
CA GLN A 29 -2.39 -8.34 -15.40
C GLN A 29 -2.98 -9.69 -14.96
N GLN A 30 -2.28 -10.80 -15.25
CA GLN A 30 -2.70 -12.12 -14.79
C GLN A 30 -2.75 -12.19 -13.25
N VAL A 31 -1.70 -11.73 -12.57
CA VAL A 31 -1.67 -11.67 -11.10
C VAL A 31 -2.81 -10.81 -10.56
N LEU A 32 -3.03 -9.63 -11.13
CA LEU A 32 -4.12 -8.74 -10.71
C LEU A 32 -5.50 -9.39 -10.87
N ASN A 33 -5.72 -10.14 -11.96
CA ASN A 33 -6.98 -10.86 -12.18
C ASN A 33 -7.15 -12.02 -11.19
N ASP A 34 -6.10 -12.81 -10.96
CA ASP A 34 -6.12 -13.97 -10.05
C ASP A 34 -6.33 -13.55 -8.59
N CYS A 35 -5.84 -12.34 -8.22
CA CYS A 35 -5.91 -11.83 -6.85
C CYS A 35 -7.10 -10.90 -6.59
N ARG A 36 -7.94 -10.61 -7.58
CA ARG A 36 -9.03 -9.64 -7.48
C ARG A 36 -10.00 -9.94 -6.32
N GLU A 37 -10.30 -11.22 -6.12
CA GLU A 37 -11.26 -11.68 -5.11
C GLU A 37 -10.59 -12.07 -3.78
N LEU A 38 -9.28 -11.86 -3.66
CA LEU A 38 -8.58 -12.18 -2.42
C LEU A 38 -9.07 -11.28 -1.29
N ARG A 39 -9.32 -11.92 -0.15
CA ARG A 39 -9.67 -11.22 1.09
C ARG A 39 -8.46 -10.69 1.83
N THR A 40 -7.31 -11.29 1.61
CA THR A 40 -6.05 -10.91 2.24
C THR A 40 -5.28 -9.94 1.33
N PRO A 41 -4.48 -9.02 1.88
CA PRO A 41 -3.53 -8.25 1.10
C PRO A 41 -2.57 -9.15 0.34
N TYR A 42 -2.14 -8.72 -0.84
CA TYR A 42 -1.16 -9.46 -1.61
C TYR A 42 -0.03 -8.56 -2.11
N VAL A 43 1.15 -9.13 -2.23
CA VAL A 43 2.36 -8.42 -2.66
C VAL A 43 2.79 -8.92 -4.03
N VAL A 44 2.99 -7.99 -4.95
CA VAL A 44 3.54 -8.29 -6.27
C VAL A 44 5.01 -7.93 -6.29
N ILE A 45 5.85 -8.89 -6.70
CA ILE A 45 7.30 -8.74 -6.81
C ILE A 45 7.72 -9.06 -8.25
N THR A 46 8.44 -8.15 -8.89
CA THR A 46 9.01 -8.36 -10.22
C THR A 46 10.54 -8.38 -10.15
N PRO A 47 11.24 -8.94 -11.15
CA PRO A 47 12.71 -8.94 -11.20
C PRO A 47 13.36 -7.55 -11.22
N ALA A 48 12.60 -6.49 -11.51
CA ALA A 48 13.06 -5.11 -11.48
C ALA A 48 13.13 -4.53 -10.07
N MET A 49 12.47 -5.16 -9.09
CA MET A 49 12.39 -4.69 -7.71
C MET A 49 13.58 -5.18 -6.90
N LYS A 50 14.01 -4.33 -5.93
CA LYS A 50 15.06 -4.73 -4.98
C LYS A 50 14.55 -5.86 -4.08
N ASP A 51 15.47 -6.71 -3.65
CA ASP A 51 15.18 -7.69 -2.60
C ASP A 51 15.14 -6.96 -1.26
N VAL A 52 13.95 -6.98 -0.61
CA VAL A 52 13.70 -6.30 0.65
C VAL A 52 13.69 -7.32 1.77
N GLN A 53 14.68 -7.27 2.65
CA GLN A 53 14.81 -8.19 3.79
C GLN A 53 14.09 -7.64 5.03
N ALA A 54 14.01 -6.32 5.19
CA ALA A 54 13.36 -5.65 6.29
C ALA A 54 12.59 -4.42 5.81
N LEU A 55 11.45 -4.14 6.45
CA LEU A 55 10.68 -2.93 6.19
C LEU A 55 11.10 -1.84 7.16
N HIS A 56 11.63 -0.74 6.63
CA HIS A 56 11.94 0.46 7.40
C HIS A 56 11.06 1.63 7.02
N ARG A 57 10.64 1.73 5.75
CA ARG A 57 9.84 2.85 5.24
C ARG A 57 8.77 2.34 4.27
N ILE A 58 7.51 2.67 4.55
CA ILE A 58 6.33 2.27 3.79
C ILE A 58 5.67 3.51 3.21
N ILE A 59 5.52 3.59 1.89
CA ILE A 59 4.74 4.67 1.25
C ILE A 59 3.29 4.21 1.10
N VAL A 60 2.39 5.05 1.55
CA VAL A 60 0.93 4.86 1.46
C VAL A 60 0.36 6.06 0.73
N PRO A 61 0.19 6.01 -0.61
CA PRO A 61 -0.50 7.06 -1.34
C PRO A 61 -1.97 7.11 -0.91
N VAL A 62 -2.49 8.31 -0.71
CA VAL A 62 -3.87 8.54 -0.25
C VAL A 62 -4.56 9.53 -1.18
N SER A 63 -5.54 9.03 -1.92
CA SER A 63 -6.38 9.79 -2.83
C SER A 63 -7.68 10.26 -2.16
N ARG A 64 -8.58 10.87 -2.96
CA ARG A 64 -9.92 11.27 -2.51
C ARG A 64 -10.92 10.12 -2.42
N LEU A 65 -10.58 8.90 -2.90
CA LEU A 65 -11.45 7.74 -2.89
C LEU A 65 -11.66 7.25 -1.45
N GLU A 66 -12.85 6.81 -1.12
CA GLU A 66 -13.18 6.37 0.24
C GLU A 66 -12.45 5.07 0.62
N GLU A 67 -12.22 4.21 -0.35
CA GLU A 67 -11.53 2.93 -0.26
C GLU A 67 -10.07 3.07 0.21
N GLU A 68 -9.51 4.27 0.16
CA GLU A 68 -8.15 4.53 0.65
C GLU A 68 -8.00 4.25 2.15
N THR A 69 -9.10 4.31 2.90
CA THR A 69 -9.09 4.04 4.33
C THR A 69 -8.83 2.58 4.67
N TYR A 70 -9.09 1.63 3.76
CA TYR A 70 -8.80 0.20 3.95
C TYR A 70 -7.29 -0.09 4.16
N LYS A 71 -6.43 0.81 3.70
CA LYS A 71 -4.98 0.68 3.94
C LYS A 71 -4.57 0.92 5.40
N ALA A 72 -5.43 1.55 6.20
CA ALA A 72 -5.11 1.92 7.57
C ALA A 72 -4.72 0.71 8.42
N GLU A 73 -5.49 -0.36 8.36
CA GLU A 73 -5.23 -1.58 9.14
C GLU A 73 -3.90 -2.22 8.76
N ILE A 74 -3.69 -2.46 7.45
CA ILE A 74 -2.49 -3.18 7.01
C ILE A 74 -1.22 -2.35 7.22
N CYS A 75 -1.21 -1.05 6.93
CA CYS A 75 -0.03 -0.24 7.16
C CYS A 75 0.31 -0.12 8.65
N THR A 76 -0.71 0.00 9.51
CA THR A 76 -0.55 0.03 10.97
C THR A 76 -0.04 -1.32 11.51
N TYR A 77 -0.61 -2.43 11.03
CA TYR A 77 -0.18 -3.78 11.39
C TYR A 77 1.31 -4.00 11.04
N LEU A 78 1.69 -3.69 9.80
CA LEU A 78 3.08 -3.82 9.36
C LEU A 78 4.02 -2.94 10.17
N ALA A 79 3.68 -1.65 10.35
CA ALA A 79 4.51 -0.73 11.13
C ALA A 79 4.70 -1.21 12.58
N ARG A 80 3.64 -1.72 13.22
CA ARG A 80 3.73 -2.27 14.57
C ARG A 80 4.64 -3.50 14.65
N LYS A 81 4.57 -4.38 13.66
CA LYS A 81 5.36 -5.63 13.63
C LYS A 81 6.83 -5.42 13.28
N THR A 82 7.11 -4.45 12.41
CA THR A 82 8.46 -4.25 11.85
C THR A 82 9.18 -3.02 12.40
N GLY A 83 8.46 -2.10 13.05
CA GLY A 83 8.97 -0.77 13.42
C GLY A 83 9.09 0.19 12.22
N ALA A 84 8.49 -0.14 11.08
CA ALA A 84 8.58 0.69 9.89
C ALA A 84 7.91 2.04 10.06
N HIS A 85 8.51 3.07 9.47
CA HIS A 85 7.95 4.41 9.38
C HIS A 85 6.94 4.50 8.22
N ILE A 86 5.73 5.00 8.49
CA ILE A 86 4.68 5.18 7.48
C ILE A 86 4.76 6.57 6.87
N ILE A 87 4.80 6.65 5.54
CA ILE A 87 4.74 7.89 4.77
C ILE A 87 3.38 7.97 4.08
N LEU A 88 2.47 8.78 4.63
CA LEU A 88 1.18 9.05 4.03
C LEU A 88 1.35 10.12 2.95
N LEU A 89 1.37 9.71 1.67
CA LEU A 89 1.51 10.61 0.53
C LEU A 89 0.13 11.14 0.12
N GLN A 90 -0.26 12.30 0.66
CA GLN A 90 -1.56 12.92 0.45
C GLN A 90 -1.68 13.55 -0.94
N ALA A 91 -2.67 13.13 -1.73
CA ALA A 91 -2.94 13.74 -3.03
C ALA A 91 -3.22 15.25 -2.95
N ASN A 92 -2.76 15.99 -3.97
CA ASN A 92 -2.94 17.44 -4.07
C ASN A 92 -4.21 17.77 -4.88
N ASP A 93 -5.36 17.49 -4.28
CA ASP A 93 -6.67 17.77 -4.89
C ASP A 93 -7.22 19.13 -4.44
N TYR A 94 -8.05 19.71 -5.29
CA TYR A 94 -8.97 20.76 -4.87
C TYR A 94 -10.02 20.17 -3.93
N GLY A 95 -10.08 20.67 -2.69
CA GLY A 95 -11.01 20.20 -1.67
C GLY A 95 -10.34 19.43 -0.53
N SER A 96 -11.15 18.89 0.36
CA SER A 96 -10.69 18.33 1.62
C SER A 96 -10.70 16.80 1.69
N ARG A 97 -11.21 16.09 0.67
CA ARG A 97 -11.47 14.64 0.77
C ARG A 97 -10.18 13.82 0.98
N ALA A 98 -9.10 14.05 0.21
CA ALA A 98 -7.84 13.35 0.43
C ALA A 98 -7.28 13.63 1.83
N ARG A 99 -7.37 14.87 2.31
CA ARG A 99 -6.97 15.24 3.67
C ARG A 99 -7.83 14.54 4.73
N GLN A 100 -9.15 14.41 4.50
CA GLN A 100 -10.04 13.69 5.41
C GLN A 100 -9.68 12.21 5.49
N ASN A 101 -9.38 11.56 4.35
CA ASN A 101 -8.93 10.16 4.32
C ASN A 101 -7.61 9.98 5.07
N VAL A 102 -6.63 10.87 4.87
CA VAL A 102 -5.40 10.88 5.67
C VAL A 102 -5.73 11.02 7.16
N GLY A 103 -6.63 11.93 7.53
CA GLY A 103 -7.07 12.10 8.91
C GLY A 103 -7.65 10.81 9.52
N LYS A 104 -8.49 10.09 8.78
CA LYS A 104 -9.04 8.80 9.20
C LYS A 104 -7.93 7.76 9.44
N ILE A 105 -6.97 7.66 8.52
CA ILE A 105 -5.82 6.75 8.65
C ILE A 105 -4.97 7.11 9.88
N VAL A 106 -4.68 8.39 10.09
CA VAL A 106 -3.93 8.87 11.26
C VAL A 106 -4.68 8.55 12.56
N THR A 107 -6.00 8.79 12.60
CA THR A 107 -6.83 8.45 13.77
C THR A 107 -6.76 6.95 14.07
N HIS A 108 -6.80 6.09 13.06
CA HIS A 108 -6.65 4.65 13.22
C HIS A 108 -5.25 4.29 13.79
N ILE A 109 -4.18 4.85 13.22
CA ILE A 109 -2.80 4.65 13.72
C ILE A 109 -2.70 5.01 15.20
N GLN A 110 -3.24 6.17 15.59
CA GLN A 110 -3.22 6.65 16.97
C GLN A 110 -4.02 5.74 17.91
N ALA A 111 -5.22 5.32 17.51
CA ALA A 111 -6.05 4.42 18.29
C ALA A 111 -5.39 3.05 18.53
N VAL A 112 -4.74 2.49 17.50
CA VAL A 112 -4.00 1.23 17.63
C VAL A 112 -2.75 1.41 18.51
N ALA A 113 -2.01 2.50 18.34
CA ALA A 113 -0.85 2.79 19.17
C ALA A 113 -1.24 2.92 20.66
N GLU A 114 -2.33 3.62 20.96
CA GLU A 114 -2.88 3.77 22.30
C GLU A 114 -3.34 2.43 22.89
N LYS A 115 -4.15 1.66 22.13
CA LYS A 115 -4.67 0.34 22.55
C LYS A 115 -3.54 -0.66 22.84
N THR A 116 -2.45 -0.62 22.07
CA THR A 116 -1.37 -1.61 22.16
C THR A 116 -0.16 -1.15 22.99
N GLY A 117 -0.11 0.11 23.37
CA GLY A 117 1.05 0.73 24.02
C GLY A 117 2.30 0.79 23.12
N THR A 118 2.14 0.63 21.81
CA THR A 118 3.23 0.61 20.82
C THR A 118 3.30 1.92 20.09
N SER A 119 4.45 2.61 20.11
CA SER A 119 4.64 3.80 19.29
C SER A 119 4.73 3.42 17.80
N ILE A 120 3.90 4.04 16.97
CA ILE A 120 3.91 3.87 15.50
C ILE A 120 4.36 5.18 14.89
N SER A 121 5.47 5.12 14.14
CA SER A 121 6.04 6.30 13.50
C SER A 121 5.38 6.56 12.14
N TYR A 122 4.93 7.80 11.90
CA TYR A 122 4.39 8.21 10.61
C TYR A 122 4.67 9.68 10.30
N GLU A 123 4.62 10.02 9.02
CA GLU A 123 4.60 11.40 8.53
C GLU A 123 3.55 11.58 7.43
N VAL A 124 3.04 12.80 7.27
CA VAL A 124 2.14 13.19 6.17
C VAL A 124 2.92 14.09 5.22
N VAL A 125 3.03 13.65 3.98
CA VAL A 125 3.72 14.38 2.91
C VAL A 125 2.72 14.78 1.84
N GLN A 126 2.71 16.05 1.46
CA GLN A 126 1.88 16.52 0.36
C GLN A 126 2.46 16.04 -0.98
N ALA A 127 1.65 15.33 -1.77
CA ALA A 127 2.00 14.97 -3.13
C ALA A 127 2.03 16.21 -4.05
N ARG A 128 2.76 16.11 -5.12
CA ARG A 128 2.75 17.11 -6.22
C ARG A 128 1.57 16.91 -7.15
N LYS A 129 1.04 15.67 -7.21
CA LYS A 129 -0.02 15.23 -8.11
C LYS A 129 -1.34 15.06 -7.37
N ASP A 130 -2.43 15.13 -8.13
CA ASP A 130 -3.80 14.88 -7.69
C ASP A 130 -4.08 13.37 -7.47
N SER A 131 -5.30 13.07 -7.02
CA SER A 131 -5.77 11.71 -6.76
C SER A 131 -5.66 10.76 -7.95
N SER A 132 -5.77 11.25 -9.17
CA SER A 132 -5.66 10.40 -10.36
C SER A 132 -4.23 9.91 -10.63
N LYS A 133 -3.23 10.52 -9.98
CA LYS A 133 -1.80 10.28 -10.24
C LYS A 133 -0.96 10.08 -8.99
N VAL A 134 -1.51 10.19 -7.78
CA VAL A 134 -0.76 10.04 -6.53
C VAL A 134 -0.12 8.66 -6.40
N ASN A 135 -0.80 7.62 -6.84
CA ASN A 135 -0.27 6.25 -6.84
C ASN A 135 0.98 6.12 -7.73
N ARG A 136 0.93 6.74 -8.91
CA ARG A 136 2.07 6.80 -9.81
C ARG A 136 3.21 7.64 -9.22
N GLU A 137 2.91 8.76 -8.54
CA GLU A 137 3.91 9.58 -7.87
C GLU A 137 4.61 8.79 -6.76
N ALA A 138 3.90 7.93 -6.01
CA ALA A 138 4.52 7.07 -5.01
C ALA A 138 5.61 6.18 -5.63
N ALA A 139 5.34 5.56 -6.79
CA ALA A 139 6.33 4.77 -7.51
C ALA A 139 7.47 5.61 -8.09
N GLU A 140 7.21 6.84 -8.54
CA GLU A 140 8.24 7.75 -9.06
C GLU A 140 9.18 8.26 -7.96
N ARG A 141 8.64 8.52 -6.75
CA ARG A 141 9.39 9.10 -5.61
C ARG A 141 9.87 8.07 -4.58
N GLN A 142 9.72 6.77 -4.84
CA GLN A 142 10.13 5.73 -3.90
C GLN A 142 11.61 5.84 -3.50
N ARG A 143 12.49 6.33 -4.39
CA ARG A 143 13.91 6.57 -4.09
C ARG A 143 14.12 7.78 -3.19
N ASP A 144 13.35 8.86 -3.39
CA ASP A 144 13.43 10.06 -2.54
C ASP A 144 13.08 9.72 -1.09
N PHE A 145 12.13 8.82 -0.90
CA PHE A 145 11.68 8.35 0.40
C PHE A 145 12.47 7.16 0.94
N VAL A 146 13.41 6.59 0.18
CA VAL A 146 14.15 5.37 0.53
C VAL A 146 13.17 4.26 0.94
N ALA A 147 12.11 4.10 0.16
CA ALA A 147 11.03 3.19 0.48
C ALA A 147 11.43 1.72 0.33
N ASP A 148 10.77 0.85 1.11
CA ASP A 148 10.91 -0.60 1.07
C ASP A 148 9.63 -1.27 0.58
N LEU A 149 8.48 -0.58 0.68
CA LEU A 149 7.18 -1.08 0.27
C LEU A 149 6.30 0.10 -0.17
N ILE A 150 5.45 -0.14 -1.17
CA ILE A 150 4.33 0.73 -1.52
C ILE A 150 3.05 -0.03 -1.23
N ILE A 151 2.10 0.56 -0.47
CA ILE A 151 0.77 -0.01 -0.25
C ILE A 151 -0.24 0.74 -1.09
N HIS A 152 -0.90 0.03 -2.00
CA HIS A 152 -1.86 0.58 -2.95
C HIS A 152 -3.23 -0.08 -2.75
N THR A 153 -4.32 0.68 -2.85
CA THR A 153 -5.68 0.12 -2.91
C THR A 153 -5.93 -0.39 -4.33
N ALA A 154 -6.31 -1.66 -4.47
CA ALA A 154 -6.66 -2.22 -5.76
C ALA A 154 -8.00 -1.64 -6.24
N SER A 155 -8.19 -1.55 -7.55
CA SER A 155 -9.47 -1.15 -8.13
C SER A 155 -10.47 -2.30 -7.99
N GLY A 156 -11.63 -2.05 -7.36
CA GLY A 156 -12.68 -3.05 -7.20
C GLY A 156 -13.30 -3.46 -8.56
N GLU A 157 -13.45 -2.50 -9.48
CA GLU A 157 -13.97 -2.72 -10.84
C GLU A 157 -13.07 -2.06 -11.86
N TYR A 158 -12.89 -2.70 -13.02
CA TYR A 158 -12.21 -2.09 -14.14
C TYR A 158 -13.21 -1.29 -14.99
N GLY A 159 -12.91 -0.02 -15.16
CA GLY A 159 -13.66 0.85 -16.07
C GLY A 159 -13.32 0.61 -17.56
N LEU A 160 -14.04 1.28 -18.44
CA LEU A 160 -13.74 1.25 -19.88
C LEU A 160 -12.31 1.74 -20.17
N ASP A 161 -11.81 2.72 -19.40
CA ASP A 161 -10.46 3.23 -19.57
C ASP A 161 -9.40 2.16 -19.22
N ASP A 162 -9.68 1.29 -18.27
CA ASP A 162 -8.79 0.20 -17.90
C ASP A 162 -8.69 -0.87 -18.98
N LEU A 163 -9.74 -1.01 -19.80
CA LEU A 163 -9.75 -1.92 -20.96
C LEU A 163 -8.73 -1.47 -22.02
N PHE A 164 -8.60 -0.17 -22.24
CA PHE A 164 -7.70 0.39 -23.26
C PHE A 164 -6.28 0.65 -22.73
N PHE A 165 -6.17 1.18 -21.53
CA PHE A 165 -4.89 1.62 -20.97
C PHE A 165 -4.35 0.68 -19.88
N GLY A 166 -5.19 -0.25 -19.40
CA GLY A 166 -4.93 -1.14 -18.27
C GLY A 166 -5.04 -0.44 -16.92
N PRO A 167 -5.23 -1.21 -15.85
CA PRO A 167 -5.46 -0.67 -14.51
C PRO A 167 -4.25 0.11 -14.00
N GLN A 168 -4.52 1.10 -13.13
CA GLN A 168 -3.48 1.94 -12.54
C GLN A 168 -2.43 1.11 -11.79
N GLU A 169 -2.85 0.05 -11.12
CA GLU A 169 -1.99 -0.88 -10.37
C GLU A 169 -0.89 -1.46 -11.27
N ARG A 170 -1.23 -1.85 -12.49
CA ARG A 170 -0.25 -2.36 -13.46
C ARG A 170 0.84 -1.35 -13.73
N HIS A 171 0.46 -0.08 -13.93
CA HIS A 171 1.44 0.99 -14.18
C HIS A 171 2.32 1.29 -12.95
N VAL A 172 1.76 1.19 -11.75
CA VAL A 172 2.53 1.34 -10.50
C VAL A 172 3.53 0.20 -10.38
N ILE A 173 3.07 -1.05 -10.52
CA ILE A 173 3.92 -2.24 -10.40
C ILE A 173 5.07 -2.23 -11.43
N GLN A 174 4.79 -1.86 -12.68
CA GLN A 174 5.82 -1.80 -13.73
C GLN A 174 6.93 -0.78 -13.45
N ARG A 175 6.62 0.29 -12.71
CA ARG A 175 7.58 1.36 -12.38
C ARG A 175 8.21 1.20 -11.02
N ALA A 176 7.64 0.39 -10.16
CA ALA A 176 8.14 0.18 -8.83
C ALA A 176 9.49 -0.56 -8.85
N LEU A 177 10.41 -0.09 -8.01
CA LEU A 177 11.70 -0.72 -7.74
C LEU A 177 11.71 -1.37 -6.33
N VAL A 178 10.57 -1.33 -5.66
CA VAL A 178 10.28 -1.99 -4.38
C VAL A 178 9.00 -2.80 -4.53
N PRO A 179 8.78 -3.83 -3.71
CA PRO A 179 7.53 -4.57 -3.70
C PRO A 179 6.30 -3.66 -3.60
N VAL A 180 5.22 -4.05 -4.28
CA VAL A 180 3.94 -3.35 -4.23
C VAL A 180 2.91 -4.25 -3.58
N MET A 181 2.40 -3.83 -2.43
CA MET A 181 1.29 -4.49 -1.76
C MET A 181 -0.03 -3.89 -2.24
N LEU A 182 -0.98 -4.75 -2.52
CA LEU A 182 -2.32 -4.38 -2.94
C LEU A 182 -3.33 -4.81 -1.88
N VAL A 183 -4.26 -3.91 -1.59
CA VAL A 183 -5.37 -4.13 -0.66
C VAL A 183 -6.66 -4.00 -1.46
N ASN A 184 -7.40 -5.10 -1.57
CA ASN A 184 -8.70 -5.08 -2.24
C ASN A 184 -9.73 -4.34 -1.36
N PRO A 185 -10.52 -3.42 -1.93
CA PRO A 185 -11.59 -2.74 -1.20
C PRO A 185 -12.64 -3.76 -0.72
N ARG A 186 -13.09 -3.61 0.54
CA ARG A 186 -14.08 -4.51 1.13
C ARG A 186 -14.87 -3.82 2.24
N ASP A 187 -16.17 -4.06 2.23
CA ASP A 187 -17.10 -3.50 3.23
C ASP A 187 -16.97 -4.17 4.60
N ASP A 188 -16.35 -5.37 4.67
CA ASP A 188 -16.26 -6.20 5.87
C ASP A 188 -14.92 -6.10 6.63
N LEU A 189 -13.95 -5.31 6.16
CA LEU A 189 -12.64 -5.17 6.81
C LEU A 189 -12.67 -4.40 8.14
N PHE A 190 -13.76 -3.69 8.43
CA PHE A 190 -13.89 -2.94 9.69
C PHE A 190 -14.22 -3.81 10.91
N SER A 191 -14.39 -5.12 10.76
CA SER A 191 -14.78 -6.04 11.84
C SER A 191 -13.62 -6.82 12.48
N LEU A 192 -12.37 -6.60 12.09
CA LEU A 192 -11.22 -7.36 12.61
C LEU A 192 -10.51 -6.71 13.82
N CYS A 193 -11.14 -5.74 14.46
CA CYS A 193 -10.62 -5.06 15.66
C CYS A 193 -11.29 -5.53 16.95
N ASP A 194 -11.50 -6.84 17.14
CA ASP A 194 -11.83 -7.43 18.44
C ASP A 194 -10.59 -8.08 19.08
#